data_d43f705701d9fcef74ce37e735fb03ce
#
_entry.id   d43f705701d9fcef74ce37e735fb03ce
#
_cell.length_a   1.000
_cell.length_b   1.000
_cell.length_c   1.000
_cell.angle_alpha   90.00
_cell.angle_beta   90.00
_cell.angle_gamma   90.00
#
_symmetry.space_group_name_H-M   'P 1'
#
loop_
_entity.id
_entity.type
_entity.pdbx_description
1 polymer ?
#
loop_
_entity_poly.entity_id
_entity_poly.type
_entity_poly.pdbx_seq_one_letter_code
_entity_poly.pdbx_strand_id
1 'polypeptide(L)'
;QTTLTLGWTASTDNVGVTGYNVYKNGVLLTSVTTTTYNVTGLTAATAYTFYVKAKDAAGNISAASSTINVTTLASTVSYCTSKGNSVADEWISKVVVGTFTNTSTAAGYTDFTSKTITLTAGTATSISLTPGFSGSAYSEYWRIWIDYNGDKDFLDANELAFDAGAVSSTIKTGTINVLSTASGTTRMRVSMKYNAAPTACEAFGYGEVEDYTVTFGTVAPDTQAPTAPTSLT
;
A
#
# COMPACT_ATOMS: atom_id res chain seq x y z
N GLN A 1 -8.22 -11.25 6.51
CA GLN A 1 -7.62 -12.59 6.68
C GLN A 1 -6.95 -12.98 5.38
N THR A 2 -5.64 -13.29 5.41
CA THR A 2 -4.81 -13.57 4.24
C THR A 2 -4.35 -15.03 4.17
N THR A 3 -4.85 -15.88 5.07
CA THR A 3 -4.50 -17.29 5.15
C THR A 3 -5.74 -18.16 5.40
N LEU A 4 -5.73 -19.40 4.92
CA LEU A 4 -6.71 -20.43 5.25
C LEU A 4 -6.05 -21.82 5.19
N THR A 5 -6.59 -22.77 5.96
CA THR A 5 -6.17 -24.16 5.90
C THR A 5 -7.20 -24.97 5.10
N LEU A 6 -6.74 -25.65 4.07
CA LEU A 6 -7.51 -26.66 3.32
C LEU A 6 -7.28 -28.02 3.97
N GLY A 7 -8.33 -28.84 4.05
CA GLY A 7 -8.26 -30.24 4.49
C GLY A 7 -9.18 -31.11 3.65
N TRP A 8 -8.76 -32.34 3.36
CA TRP A 8 -9.53 -33.32 2.58
C TRP A 8 -9.31 -34.72 3.08
N THR A 9 -10.25 -35.61 2.72
CA THR A 9 -10.11 -37.04 3.02
C THR A 9 -9.14 -37.69 2.04
N ALA A 10 -8.30 -38.62 2.54
CA ALA A 10 -7.36 -39.35 1.72
C ALA A 10 -8.10 -40.13 0.61
N SER A 11 -7.59 -40.06 -0.61
CA SER A 11 -8.04 -40.87 -1.72
C SER A 11 -7.45 -42.29 -1.66
N THR A 12 -8.11 -43.24 -2.30
CA THR A 12 -7.63 -44.63 -2.46
C THR A 12 -7.24 -44.85 -3.92
N ASP A 13 -6.27 -45.73 -4.13
CA ASP A 13 -5.82 -46.22 -5.43
C ASP A 13 -5.39 -47.68 -5.32
N ASN A 14 -5.36 -48.43 -6.43
CA ASN A 14 -5.00 -49.85 -6.45
C ASN A 14 -3.51 -50.13 -6.16
N VAL A 15 -2.61 -49.15 -6.37
CA VAL A 15 -1.17 -49.22 -6.06
C VAL A 15 -0.82 -48.31 -4.90
N GLY A 16 -1.36 -47.08 -4.93
CA GLY A 16 -1.22 -46.11 -3.85
C GLY A 16 -1.15 -44.67 -4.33
N VAL A 17 -1.76 -43.76 -3.55
CA VAL A 17 -1.69 -42.31 -3.76
C VAL A 17 -0.37 -41.77 -3.23
N THR A 18 0.38 -41.05 -4.04
CA THR A 18 1.69 -40.44 -3.67
C THR A 18 1.59 -38.97 -3.33
N GLY A 19 0.47 -38.31 -3.62
CA GLY A 19 0.29 -36.90 -3.28
C GLY A 19 -0.97 -36.30 -3.89
N TYR A 20 -1.10 -34.98 -3.69
CA TYR A 20 -2.25 -34.20 -4.11
C TYR A 20 -1.81 -32.91 -4.78
N ASN A 21 -2.44 -32.58 -5.89
CA ASN A 21 -2.33 -31.29 -6.56
C ASN A 21 -3.43 -30.36 -6.03
N VAL A 22 -3.06 -29.23 -5.44
CA VAL A 22 -3.99 -28.23 -4.93
C VAL A 22 -4.15 -27.13 -5.96
N TYR A 23 -5.40 -26.78 -6.28
CA TYR A 23 -5.74 -25.76 -7.27
C TYR A 23 -6.43 -24.58 -6.60
N LYS A 24 -6.06 -23.37 -7.05
CA LYS A 24 -6.68 -22.09 -6.68
C LYS A 24 -7.19 -21.40 -7.95
N ASN A 25 -8.47 -21.07 -8.02
CA ASN A 25 -9.11 -20.42 -9.17
C ASN A 25 -8.82 -21.16 -10.51
N GLY A 26 -8.81 -22.49 -10.48
CA GLY A 26 -8.53 -23.33 -11.65
C GLY A 26 -7.06 -23.52 -12.00
N VAL A 27 -6.14 -22.81 -11.34
CA VAL A 27 -4.69 -22.90 -11.58
C VAL A 27 -4.02 -23.75 -10.50
N LEU A 28 -3.07 -24.60 -10.88
CA LEU A 28 -2.26 -25.39 -9.94
C LEU A 28 -1.48 -24.46 -9.02
N LEU A 29 -1.76 -24.53 -7.71
CA LEU A 29 -1.07 -23.76 -6.70
C LEU A 29 0.19 -24.48 -6.19
N THR A 30 0.05 -25.78 -5.88
CA THR A 30 1.15 -26.60 -5.33
C THR A 30 0.80 -28.08 -5.40
N SER A 31 1.79 -28.93 -5.10
CA SER A 31 1.64 -30.36 -4.86
C SER A 31 2.14 -30.70 -3.47
N VAL A 32 1.38 -31.51 -2.72
CA VAL A 32 1.68 -31.92 -1.35
C VAL A 32 1.48 -33.43 -1.19
N THR A 33 2.11 -34.02 -0.16
CA THR A 33 1.91 -35.44 0.20
C THR A 33 0.94 -35.63 1.36
N THR A 34 0.55 -34.55 2.01
CA THR A 34 -0.40 -34.52 3.14
C THR A 34 -1.82 -34.32 2.64
N THR A 35 -2.79 -34.55 3.51
CA THR A 35 -4.22 -34.28 3.27
C THR A 35 -4.65 -32.90 3.80
N THR A 36 -3.68 -32.04 4.10
CA THR A 36 -3.91 -30.65 4.51
C THR A 36 -2.90 -29.73 3.83
N TYR A 37 -3.30 -28.47 3.60
CA TYR A 37 -2.42 -27.43 3.07
C TYR A 37 -2.82 -26.06 3.58
N ASN A 38 -1.82 -25.28 4.08
CA ASN A 38 -2.02 -23.90 4.48
C ASN A 38 -1.79 -22.97 3.29
N VAL A 39 -2.84 -22.36 2.80
CA VAL A 39 -2.79 -21.33 1.76
C VAL A 39 -2.46 -20.00 2.43
N THR A 40 -1.47 -19.29 1.92
CA THR A 40 -1.02 -17.97 2.39
C THR A 40 -1.05 -16.95 1.25
N GLY A 41 -0.87 -15.66 1.54
CA GLY A 41 -0.80 -14.62 0.52
C GLY A 41 -2.13 -14.36 -0.19
N LEU A 42 -3.26 -14.61 0.48
CA LEU A 42 -4.58 -14.27 -0.06
C LEU A 42 -4.90 -12.81 0.20
N THR A 43 -5.55 -12.16 -0.75
CA THR A 43 -6.09 -10.80 -0.59
C THR A 43 -7.33 -10.83 0.31
N ALA A 44 -7.47 -9.87 1.20
CA ALA A 44 -8.66 -9.72 2.04
C ALA A 44 -9.91 -9.38 1.20
N ALA A 45 -11.09 -9.71 1.73
CA ALA A 45 -12.40 -9.48 1.09
C ALA A 45 -12.50 -10.03 -0.35
N THR A 46 -11.77 -11.10 -0.66
CA THR A 46 -11.67 -11.66 -2.02
C THR A 46 -12.21 -13.09 -2.05
N ALA A 47 -12.98 -13.40 -3.10
CA ALA A 47 -13.50 -14.75 -3.34
C ALA A 47 -12.47 -15.61 -4.07
N TYR A 48 -12.32 -16.84 -3.60
CA TYR A 48 -11.44 -17.85 -4.17
C TYR A 48 -12.18 -19.18 -4.31
N THR A 49 -11.78 -19.97 -5.29
CA THR A 49 -12.22 -21.37 -5.45
C THR A 49 -11.04 -22.31 -5.26
N PHE A 50 -11.27 -23.43 -4.55
CA PHE A 50 -10.24 -24.46 -4.35
C PHE A 50 -10.80 -25.83 -4.63
N TYR A 51 -9.98 -26.70 -5.21
CA TYR A 51 -10.19 -28.13 -5.33
C TYR A 51 -8.85 -28.86 -5.34
N VAL A 52 -8.87 -30.16 -5.11
CA VAL A 52 -7.68 -31.02 -5.13
C VAL A 52 -7.85 -32.18 -6.09
N LYS A 53 -6.75 -32.73 -6.60
CA LYS A 53 -6.67 -33.95 -7.36
C LYS A 53 -5.59 -34.85 -6.78
N ALA A 54 -5.89 -36.12 -6.58
CA ALA A 54 -4.88 -37.12 -6.18
C ALA A 54 -3.96 -37.46 -7.35
N LYS A 55 -2.74 -37.88 -7.08
CA LYS A 55 -1.79 -38.44 -8.06
C LYS A 55 -1.11 -39.68 -7.49
N ASP A 56 -0.81 -40.67 -8.38
CA ASP A 56 -0.03 -41.85 -8.07
C ASP A 56 1.44 -41.73 -8.49
N ALA A 57 2.20 -42.83 -8.32
CA ALA A 57 3.59 -42.91 -8.72
C ALA A 57 3.80 -43.02 -10.24
N ALA A 58 2.81 -43.50 -10.98
CA ALA A 58 2.85 -43.63 -12.44
C ALA A 58 2.52 -42.29 -13.15
N GLY A 59 2.10 -41.27 -12.40
CA GLY A 59 1.73 -39.94 -12.94
C GLY A 59 0.25 -39.81 -13.31
N ASN A 60 -0.61 -40.79 -12.99
CA ASN A 60 -2.05 -40.67 -13.20
C ASN A 60 -2.61 -39.64 -12.20
N ILE A 61 -3.60 -38.87 -12.67
CA ILE A 61 -4.24 -37.81 -11.88
C ILE A 61 -5.74 -38.07 -11.84
N SER A 62 -6.32 -38.02 -10.64
CA SER A 62 -7.76 -38.26 -10.43
C SER A 62 -8.63 -37.14 -11.03
N ALA A 63 -9.93 -37.36 -11.09
CA ALA A 63 -10.93 -36.31 -11.20
C ALA A 63 -10.75 -35.28 -10.04
N ALA A 64 -11.25 -34.09 -10.22
CA ALA A 64 -11.23 -33.09 -9.18
C ALA A 64 -12.16 -33.45 -8.01
N SER A 65 -11.80 -33.10 -6.79
CA SER A 65 -12.75 -33.08 -5.67
C SER A 65 -13.90 -32.10 -5.95
N SER A 66 -14.92 -32.10 -5.11
CA SER A 66 -15.85 -30.96 -5.07
C SER A 66 -15.08 -29.66 -4.85
N THR A 67 -15.51 -28.60 -5.57
CA THR A 67 -14.95 -27.25 -5.42
C THR A 67 -15.53 -26.60 -4.16
N ILE A 68 -14.67 -25.99 -3.35
CA ILE A 68 -15.12 -25.10 -2.28
C ILE A 68 -14.94 -23.65 -2.70
N ASN A 69 -15.91 -22.81 -2.31
CA ASN A 69 -15.86 -21.36 -2.50
C ASN A 69 -15.59 -20.73 -1.13
N VAL A 70 -14.58 -19.90 -1.05
CA VAL A 70 -14.19 -19.20 0.18
C VAL A 70 -14.03 -17.72 -0.14
N THR A 71 -14.66 -16.87 0.67
CA THR A 71 -14.37 -15.43 0.65
C THR A 71 -13.55 -15.10 1.89
N THR A 72 -12.36 -14.53 1.69
CA THR A 72 -11.54 -14.09 2.80
C THR A 72 -12.22 -12.94 3.55
N LEU A 73 -12.05 -12.89 4.87
CA LEU A 73 -12.58 -11.80 5.67
C LEU A 73 -11.95 -10.47 5.24
N ALA A 74 -12.73 -9.39 5.35
CA ALA A 74 -12.20 -8.05 5.20
C ALA A 74 -11.09 -7.82 6.24
N SER A 75 -10.12 -6.99 5.89
CA SER A 75 -9.13 -6.53 6.88
C SER A 75 -9.85 -5.65 7.89
N THR A 76 -9.74 -5.98 9.17
CA THR A 76 -10.17 -5.12 10.28
C THR A 76 -9.07 -4.12 10.68
N VAL A 77 -7.90 -4.20 10.05
CA VAL A 77 -6.80 -3.26 10.30
C VAL A 77 -7.21 -1.90 9.76
N SER A 78 -7.14 -0.91 10.61
CA SER A 78 -7.34 0.50 10.27
C SER A 78 -6.04 1.27 10.50
N TYR A 79 -5.84 2.33 9.75
CA TYR A 79 -4.70 3.22 10.01
C TYR A 79 -4.73 3.73 11.45
N CYS A 80 -3.56 3.80 12.05
CA CYS A 80 -3.40 4.35 13.38
C CYS A 80 -3.86 5.81 13.46
N THR A 81 -4.30 6.24 14.62
CA THR A 81 -4.62 7.63 14.89
C THR A 81 -3.34 8.47 14.99
N SER A 82 -3.38 9.67 14.43
CA SER A 82 -2.33 10.68 14.58
C SER A 82 -2.98 12.06 14.53
N LYS A 83 -2.54 13.00 15.38
CA LYS A 83 -3.10 14.35 15.41
C LYS A 83 -2.22 15.33 16.17
N GLY A 84 -2.32 16.61 15.84
CA GLY A 84 -1.96 17.71 16.72
C GLY A 84 -3.06 17.95 17.77
N ASN A 85 -2.68 18.19 19.02
CA ASN A 85 -3.62 18.50 20.10
C ASN A 85 -4.02 19.96 20.13
N SER A 86 -3.18 20.85 19.57
CA SER A 86 -3.44 22.28 19.43
C SER A 86 -3.05 22.73 18.02
N VAL A 87 -3.89 23.54 17.43
CA VAL A 87 -3.71 24.26 16.17
C VAL A 87 -3.95 25.75 16.36
N ALA A 88 -3.85 26.23 17.60
CA ALA A 88 -4.11 27.64 17.92
C ALA A 88 -3.10 28.57 17.26
N ASP A 89 -1.88 28.11 17.10
CA ASP A 89 -0.75 28.91 16.63
C ASP A 89 -0.30 28.52 15.21
N GLU A 90 -0.36 27.22 14.88
CA GLU A 90 0.09 26.69 13.58
C GLU A 90 -0.77 25.50 13.09
N TRP A 91 -0.89 25.39 11.76
CA TRP A 91 -1.59 24.30 11.06
C TRP A 91 -1.04 24.08 9.65
N ILE A 92 -1.49 23.03 8.98
CA ILE A 92 -1.23 22.80 7.55
C ILE A 92 -2.17 23.70 6.74
N SER A 93 -1.67 24.78 6.14
CA SER A 93 -2.52 25.66 5.34
C SER A 93 -2.64 25.22 3.88
N LYS A 94 -1.62 24.52 3.35
CA LYS A 94 -1.63 24.04 1.97
C LYS A 94 -0.71 22.86 1.75
N VAL A 95 -1.22 21.86 1.05
CA VAL A 95 -0.47 20.71 0.52
C VAL A 95 -0.53 20.74 -1.00
N VAL A 96 0.64 20.67 -1.66
CA VAL A 96 0.79 20.49 -3.10
C VAL A 96 1.60 19.22 -3.35
N VAL A 97 1.10 18.34 -4.22
CA VAL A 97 1.80 17.13 -4.65
C VAL A 97 1.63 16.99 -6.16
N GLY A 98 2.69 17.24 -6.91
CA GLY A 98 2.62 17.34 -8.37
C GLY A 98 1.63 18.41 -8.82
N THR A 99 0.57 18.00 -9.50
CA THR A 99 -0.52 18.90 -9.95
C THR A 99 -1.68 19.02 -8.94
N PHE A 100 -1.70 18.17 -7.91
CA PHE A 100 -2.72 18.23 -6.87
C PHE A 100 -2.44 19.40 -5.92
N THR A 101 -3.51 20.09 -5.51
CA THR A 101 -3.45 21.16 -4.53
C THR A 101 -4.64 21.08 -3.58
N ASN A 102 -4.38 21.13 -2.28
CA ASN A 102 -5.38 21.29 -1.23
C ASN A 102 -5.01 22.45 -0.33
N THR A 103 -5.98 23.30 0.02
CA THR A 103 -5.88 24.29 1.09
C THR A 103 -6.83 23.90 2.20
N SER A 104 -6.41 24.07 3.44
CA SER A 104 -7.13 23.65 4.64
C SER A 104 -7.11 24.73 5.72
N THR A 105 -7.95 24.53 6.71
CA THR A 105 -8.02 25.34 7.92
C THR A 105 -7.61 24.50 9.12
N ALA A 106 -7.20 25.14 10.20
CA ALA A 106 -6.73 24.50 11.42
C ALA A 106 -7.73 23.48 12.00
N ALA A 107 -7.31 22.21 12.15
CA ALA A 107 -8.18 21.13 12.64
C ALA A 107 -7.47 20.01 13.45
N GLY A 108 -6.16 20.08 13.64
CA GLY A 108 -5.35 19.06 14.33
C GLY A 108 -5.25 17.73 13.59
N TYR A 109 -6.35 17.23 13.09
CA TYR A 109 -6.46 16.12 12.13
C TYR A 109 -7.59 16.38 11.15
N THR A 110 -7.33 16.19 9.87
CA THR A 110 -8.36 16.24 8.83
C THR A 110 -8.29 15.02 7.91
N ASP A 111 -9.44 14.36 7.76
CA ASP A 111 -9.62 13.28 6.79
C ASP A 111 -10.02 13.85 5.42
N PHE A 112 -9.06 13.94 4.52
CA PHE A 112 -9.26 14.29 3.12
C PHE A 112 -9.23 13.08 2.19
N THR A 113 -9.56 11.88 2.66
CA THR A 113 -9.58 10.67 1.82
C THR A 113 -10.65 10.69 0.72
N SER A 114 -11.59 11.63 0.75
CA SER A 114 -12.46 11.93 -0.40
C SER A 114 -11.73 12.61 -1.56
N LYS A 115 -10.51 13.14 -1.34
CA LYS A 115 -9.67 13.77 -2.36
C LYS A 115 -8.58 12.78 -2.77
N THR A 116 -8.39 12.62 -4.08
CA THR A 116 -7.44 11.66 -4.64
C THR A 116 -6.23 12.39 -5.24
N ILE A 117 -5.04 11.97 -4.85
CA ILE A 117 -3.75 12.35 -5.41
C ILE A 117 -3.32 11.26 -6.37
N THR A 118 -3.03 11.62 -7.63
CA THR A 118 -2.51 10.66 -8.61
C THR A 118 -1.00 10.78 -8.67
N LEU A 119 -0.29 9.69 -8.38
CA LEU A 119 1.16 9.54 -8.50
C LEU A 119 1.48 8.55 -9.61
N THR A 120 2.63 8.69 -10.25
CA THR A 120 3.09 7.73 -11.27
C THR A 120 4.17 6.85 -10.68
N ALA A 121 3.96 5.52 -10.70
CA ALA A 121 4.93 4.55 -10.19
C ALA A 121 6.30 4.72 -10.87
N GLY A 122 7.38 4.63 -10.10
CA GLY A 122 8.76 4.77 -10.57
C GLY A 122 9.19 6.19 -10.92
N THR A 123 8.38 7.22 -10.63
CA THR A 123 8.74 8.62 -10.94
C THR A 123 8.93 9.48 -9.69
N ALA A 124 9.62 10.58 -9.86
CA ALA A 124 9.78 11.61 -8.83
C ALA A 124 8.64 12.64 -8.95
N THR A 125 7.97 12.94 -7.84
CA THR A 125 6.88 13.92 -7.78
C THR A 125 7.28 15.06 -6.83
N SER A 126 7.21 16.31 -7.30
CA SER A 126 7.49 17.49 -6.48
C SER A 126 6.41 17.72 -5.44
N ILE A 127 6.80 18.20 -4.27
CA ILE A 127 5.90 18.61 -3.18
C ILE A 127 6.19 20.03 -2.72
N SER A 128 5.14 20.68 -2.21
CA SER A 128 5.24 21.97 -1.52
C SER A 128 4.23 21.98 -0.37
N LEU A 129 4.74 22.16 0.85
CA LEU A 129 3.99 22.10 2.11
C LEU A 129 4.06 23.47 2.76
N THR A 130 2.92 24.10 2.99
CA THR A 130 2.83 25.46 3.51
C THR A 130 2.23 25.45 4.91
N PRO A 131 2.95 25.88 5.94
CA PRO A 131 2.37 26.09 7.25
C PRO A 131 1.47 27.34 7.26
N GLY A 132 0.46 27.34 8.10
CA GLY A 132 -0.34 28.49 8.46
C GLY A 132 -0.04 28.88 9.89
N PHE A 133 -0.06 30.17 10.19
CA PHE A 133 0.20 30.73 11.52
C PHE A 133 -0.83 31.77 11.88
N SER A 134 -1.29 31.77 13.14
CA SER A 134 -2.20 32.78 13.66
C SER A 134 -1.49 34.08 14.06
N GLY A 135 -0.18 34.04 14.21
CA GLY A 135 0.68 35.15 14.67
C GLY A 135 2.10 34.98 14.19
N SER A 136 3.03 34.80 15.12
CA SER A 136 4.45 34.55 14.79
C SER A 136 4.61 33.20 14.09
N ALA A 137 5.56 33.12 13.17
CA ALA A 137 5.91 31.88 12.52
C ALA A 137 6.78 31.01 13.46
N TYR A 138 6.46 29.73 13.53
CA TYR A 138 7.15 28.70 14.31
C TYR A 138 7.93 27.75 13.42
N SER A 139 8.82 26.96 14.00
CA SER A 139 9.68 26.02 13.27
C SER A 139 9.01 24.65 13.19
N GLU A 140 8.54 24.28 12.00
CA GLU A 140 7.78 23.07 11.75
C GLU A 140 8.63 21.99 11.10
N TYR A 141 8.43 20.74 11.54
CA TYR A 141 9.01 19.54 10.92
C TYR A 141 7.94 18.81 10.14
N TRP A 142 8.26 18.39 8.92
CA TRP A 142 7.33 17.75 8.02
C TRP A 142 7.76 16.34 7.68
N ARG A 143 6.78 15.42 7.66
CA ARG A 143 6.92 14.07 7.10
C ARG A 143 5.69 13.70 6.28
N ILE A 144 5.91 12.86 5.26
CA ILE A 144 4.85 12.25 4.48
C ILE A 144 5.09 10.74 4.47
N TRP A 145 4.04 9.98 4.74
CA TRP A 145 4.01 8.52 4.59
C TRP A 145 3.03 8.15 3.50
N ILE A 146 3.33 7.04 2.80
CA ILE A 146 2.44 6.40 1.85
C ILE A 146 2.46 4.91 2.16
N ASP A 147 1.29 4.32 2.43
CA ASP A 147 1.11 2.89 2.58
C ASP A 147 1.22 2.23 1.19
N TYR A 148 2.41 1.79 0.83
CA TYR A 148 2.66 1.24 -0.51
C TYR A 148 2.21 -0.21 -0.69
N ASN A 149 2.10 -0.99 0.38
CA ASN A 149 1.70 -2.38 0.34
C ASN A 149 0.19 -2.60 0.59
N GLY A 150 -0.54 -1.56 1.04
CA GLY A 150 -1.98 -1.58 1.25
C GLY A 150 -2.43 -2.34 2.50
N ASP A 151 -1.55 -2.53 3.48
CA ASP A 151 -1.85 -3.29 4.69
C ASP A 151 -2.49 -2.43 5.79
N LYS A 152 -2.60 -1.12 5.56
CA LYS A 152 -3.25 -0.10 6.40
C LYS A 152 -2.44 0.30 7.63
N ASP A 153 -1.13 0.30 7.49
CA ASP A 153 -0.26 0.99 8.43
C ASP A 153 0.75 1.88 7.68
N PHE A 154 1.77 2.40 8.35
CA PHE A 154 2.83 3.26 7.82
C PHE A 154 4.18 2.88 8.43
N LEU A 155 4.35 1.60 8.79
CA LEU A 155 5.50 1.12 9.57
C LEU A 155 6.52 0.35 8.74
N ASP A 156 6.17 0.05 7.50
CA ASP A 156 7.02 -0.74 6.62
C ASP A 156 8.17 0.06 6.01
N ALA A 157 9.19 -0.67 5.60
CA ALA A 157 10.33 -0.09 4.91
C ALA A 157 9.87 0.64 3.63
N ASN A 158 10.36 1.87 3.46
CA ASN A 158 10.06 2.79 2.34
C ASN A 158 8.69 3.48 2.38
N GLU A 159 7.87 3.31 3.42
CA GLU A 159 6.60 4.04 3.54
C GLU A 159 6.78 5.48 4.02
N LEU A 160 7.88 5.80 4.69
CA LEU A 160 8.29 7.19 4.87
C LEU A 160 8.73 7.76 3.51
N ALA A 161 7.77 8.34 2.79
CA ALA A 161 7.95 8.83 1.43
C ALA A 161 8.66 10.17 1.34
N PHE A 162 8.61 10.99 2.41
CA PHE A 162 9.34 12.25 2.53
C PHE A 162 9.68 12.55 3.98
N ASP A 163 10.92 13.01 4.21
CA ASP A 163 11.41 13.55 5.47
C ASP A 163 12.03 14.92 5.22
N ALA A 164 11.58 15.93 5.94
CA ALA A 164 12.09 17.29 5.81
C ALA A 164 13.56 17.45 6.20
N GLY A 165 14.08 16.51 7.02
CA GLY A 165 15.46 16.54 7.52
C GLY A 165 15.76 17.62 8.56
N ALA A 166 14.98 18.70 8.57
CA ALA A 166 15.14 19.82 9.51
C ALA A 166 13.84 20.63 9.64
N VAL A 167 13.69 21.34 10.75
CA VAL A 167 12.58 22.27 10.98
C VAL A 167 12.70 23.52 10.09
N SER A 168 11.56 24.13 9.75
CA SER A 168 11.48 25.37 8.98
C SER A 168 10.19 26.12 9.32
N SER A 169 10.26 27.43 9.39
CA SER A 169 9.09 28.31 9.55
C SER A 169 8.51 28.81 8.23
N THR A 170 9.04 28.33 7.12
CA THR A 170 8.61 28.71 5.76
C THR A 170 8.11 27.49 4.98
N ILE A 171 7.64 27.73 3.75
CA ILE A 171 7.22 26.65 2.84
C ILE A 171 8.35 25.62 2.72
N LYS A 172 7.99 24.36 2.93
CA LYS A 172 8.89 23.22 2.73
C LYS A 172 8.62 22.60 1.37
N THR A 173 9.65 22.57 0.54
CA THR A 173 9.61 21.88 -0.76
C THR A 173 10.47 20.63 -0.72
N GLY A 174 10.16 19.68 -1.60
CA GLY A 174 10.90 18.43 -1.72
C GLY A 174 10.37 17.56 -2.85
N THR A 175 10.70 16.29 -2.77
CA THR A 175 10.32 15.30 -3.78
C THR A 175 9.94 13.98 -3.11
N ILE A 176 8.86 13.37 -3.56
CA ILE A 176 8.51 11.97 -3.28
C ILE A 176 9.04 11.13 -4.44
N ASN A 177 9.93 10.18 -4.16
CA ASN A 177 10.34 9.15 -5.11
C ASN A 177 9.36 7.99 -5.01
N VAL A 178 8.40 7.94 -5.94
CA VAL A 178 7.35 6.92 -5.93
C VAL A 178 7.95 5.55 -6.26
N LEU A 179 7.66 4.53 -5.47
CA LEU A 179 8.17 3.19 -5.72
C LEU A 179 7.70 2.68 -7.09
N SER A 180 8.59 2.01 -7.83
CA SER A 180 8.25 1.42 -9.14
C SER A 180 7.26 0.26 -9.04
N THR A 181 7.15 -0.35 -7.86
CA THR A 181 6.18 -1.41 -7.53
C THR A 181 4.83 -0.88 -7.05
N ALA A 182 4.70 0.45 -6.85
CA ALA A 182 3.47 1.07 -6.37
C ALA A 182 2.31 0.84 -7.34
N SER A 183 1.17 0.40 -6.82
CA SER A 183 -0.02 0.12 -7.63
C SER A 183 -1.31 0.22 -6.80
N GLY A 184 -2.45 0.35 -7.48
CA GLY A 184 -3.75 0.39 -6.83
C GLY A 184 -4.07 1.73 -6.17
N THR A 185 -4.83 1.67 -5.07
CA THR A 185 -5.30 2.83 -4.30
C THR A 185 -5.01 2.61 -2.84
N THR A 186 -4.42 3.62 -2.19
CA THR A 186 -4.00 3.54 -0.79
C THR A 186 -4.12 4.90 -0.10
N ARG A 187 -3.51 5.05 1.07
CA ARG A 187 -3.49 6.26 1.87
C ARG A 187 -2.12 6.93 1.89
N MET A 188 -2.13 8.25 1.87
CA MET A 188 -1.00 9.11 2.20
C MET A 188 -1.35 9.92 3.44
N ARG A 189 -0.40 10.05 4.37
CA ARG A 189 -0.46 10.90 5.55
C ARG A 189 0.58 12.01 5.45
N VAL A 190 0.15 13.24 5.66
CA VAL A 190 1.01 14.42 5.81
C VAL A 190 0.96 14.85 7.26
N SER A 191 2.11 15.01 7.92
CA SER A 191 2.20 15.50 9.29
C SER A 191 3.14 16.70 9.38
N MET A 192 2.67 17.72 10.07
CA MET A 192 3.44 18.88 10.48
C MET A 192 3.45 18.92 12.01
N LYS A 193 4.64 19.00 12.61
CA LYS A 193 4.82 19.03 14.06
C LYS A 193 5.82 20.11 14.46
N TYR A 194 5.48 20.87 15.49
CA TYR A 194 6.36 21.88 16.05
C TYR A 194 7.66 21.28 16.55
N ASN A 195 8.76 21.84 16.06
CA ASN A 195 10.14 21.68 16.52
C ASN A 195 10.66 20.23 16.68
N ALA A 196 9.97 19.23 16.16
CA ALA A 196 10.38 17.82 16.23
C ALA A 196 9.83 16.99 15.09
N ALA A 197 10.57 15.98 14.65
CA ALA A 197 10.11 15.05 13.63
C ALA A 197 8.88 14.25 14.11
N PRO A 198 7.74 14.29 13.38
CA PRO A 198 6.59 13.47 13.72
C PRO A 198 6.85 11.98 13.43
N THR A 199 6.15 11.10 14.16
CA THR A 199 5.96 9.70 13.78
C THR A 199 4.62 9.51 13.08
N ALA A 200 4.43 8.40 12.38
CA ALA A 200 3.19 8.16 11.65
C ALA A 200 1.96 8.04 12.58
N CYS A 201 2.16 7.58 13.81
CA CYS A 201 1.10 7.16 14.73
C CYS A 201 1.29 7.82 16.11
N GLU A 202 1.10 9.13 16.22
CA GLU A 202 1.24 9.83 17.51
C GLU A 202 0.22 10.95 17.69
N ALA A 203 -0.05 11.30 18.94
CA ALA A 203 -0.66 12.57 19.30
C ALA A 203 0.43 13.49 19.87
N PHE A 204 0.60 14.66 19.27
CA PHE A 204 1.64 15.64 19.65
C PHE A 204 1.04 16.98 20.06
N GLY A 205 1.84 17.83 20.69
CA GLY A 205 1.34 19.07 21.29
C GLY A 205 0.78 20.04 20.27
N TYR A 206 1.58 20.42 19.27
CA TYR A 206 1.29 21.47 18.31
C TYR A 206 1.55 21.00 16.88
N GLY A 207 0.69 21.44 15.93
CA GLY A 207 0.73 21.10 14.52
C GLY A 207 -0.51 20.32 14.07
N GLU A 208 -0.47 19.69 12.88
CA GLU A 208 -1.62 19.08 12.25
C GLU A 208 -1.23 17.84 11.44
N VAL A 209 -2.23 16.96 11.21
CA VAL A 209 -2.13 15.76 10.37
C VAL A 209 -3.26 15.77 9.35
N GLU A 210 -2.95 15.44 8.11
CA GLU A 210 -3.93 15.29 7.02
C GLU A 210 -3.74 13.95 6.31
N ASP A 211 -4.83 13.21 6.10
CA ASP A 211 -4.85 11.95 5.36
C ASP A 211 -5.54 12.12 4.01
N TYR A 212 -4.95 11.57 2.95
CA TYR A 212 -5.42 11.61 1.57
C TYR A 212 -5.50 10.22 0.94
N THR A 213 -6.36 10.06 -0.06
CA THR A 213 -6.29 8.90 -0.96
C THR A 213 -5.22 9.13 -2.03
N VAL A 214 -4.40 8.10 -2.27
CA VAL A 214 -3.44 8.07 -3.38
C VAL A 214 -3.81 6.96 -4.35
N THR A 215 -3.73 7.25 -5.66
CA THR A 215 -3.81 6.26 -6.74
C THR A 215 -2.52 6.28 -7.55
N PHE A 216 -2.07 5.09 -7.97
CA PHE A 216 -0.86 4.97 -8.77
C PHE A 216 -1.19 4.69 -10.22
N GLY A 217 -0.76 5.62 -11.12
CA GLY A 217 -0.70 5.40 -12.55
C GLY A 217 0.59 4.71 -12.95
N THR A 218 0.60 4.07 -14.11
CA THR A 218 1.79 3.52 -14.74
C THR A 218 2.40 4.52 -15.72
N VAL A 219 3.72 4.49 -15.87
CA VAL A 219 4.36 5.19 -17.02
C VAL A 219 3.85 4.52 -18.30
N ALA A 220 3.40 5.32 -19.27
CA ALA A 220 3.09 4.79 -20.60
C ALA A 220 4.34 4.09 -21.18
N PRO A 221 4.20 2.88 -21.77
CA PRO A 221 5.33 2.24 -22.40
C PRO A 221 5.92 3.15 -23.47
N ASP A 222 7.25 3.23 -23.53
CA ASP A 222 7.92 3.89 -24.64
C ASP A 222 7.64 3.09 -25.92
N THR A 223 6.92 3.71 -26.84
CA THR A 223 6.59 3.13 -28.14
C THR A 223 7.44 3.74 -29.28
N GLN A 224 8.37 4.64 -28.95
CA GLN A 224 9.21 5.29 -29.93
C GLN A 224 10.44 4.43 -30.24
N ALA A 225 10.54 3.96 -31.49
CA ALA A 225 11.74 3.29 -31.94
C ALA A 225 12.93 4.26 -31.96
N PRO A 226 14.15 3.80 -31.63
CA PRO A 226 15.35 4.61 -31.80
C PRO A 226 15.49 5.11 -33.27
N THR A 227 16.05 6.31 -33.44
CA THR A 227 16.38 6.81 -34.78
C THR A 227 17.43 5.94 -35.44
N ALA A 228 17.34 5.77 -36.76
CA ALA A 228 18.34 5.02 -37.51
C ALA A 228 19.74 5.67 -37.35
N PRO A 229 20.81 4.86 -37.21
CA PRO A 229 22.18 5.39 -37.19
C PRO A 229 22.45 6.18 -38.48
N THR A 230 22.96 7.39 -38.32
CA THR A 230 23.42 8.20 -39.45
C THR A 230 24.91 7.98 -39.65
N SER A 231 25.32 7.68 -40.89
CA SER A 231 26.70 7.43 -41.34
C SER A 231 27.34 6.10 -40.89
N LEU A 232 27.25 5.11 -41.76
CA LEU A 232 28.14 3.96 -41.78
C LEU A 232 29.39 4.34 -42.60
N THR A 233 30.57 4.37 -41.99
CA THR A 233 31.87 4.50 -42.65
C THR A 233 32.64 3.22 -42.55
#